data_75944f0eb8f14c60ba5ad38b246582c4
#
_entry.id   75944f0eb8f14c60ba5ad38b246582c4
#
_cell.length_a   1.000
_cell.length_b   1.000
_cell.length_c   1.000
_cell.angle_alpha   90.00
_cell.angle_beta   90.00
_cell.angle_gamma   90.00
#
_symmetry.space_group_name_H-M   'P 1'
#
loop_
_entity.id
_entity.type
_entity.pdbx_description
1 polymer ?
#
loop_
_entity_poly.entity_id
_entity_poly.type
_entity_poly.pdbx_seq_one_letter_code
_entity_poly.pdbx_strand_id
1 'polypeptide(L)'
;MKKNNLFKTILLSTVIILSSCSKNSDDDVTPVGCTVENTPMSYVFTNDGNNTVYFGGQSNRLATAKAVYDMLNAGKGSATVVTSADITAAIDNANSKLLTKTAENDPNRTHIIEQLNSILDGYAAISSTLADTNIIASAGQAGWKGSYQLDARGWELDQLYAKMLIGALCLEQNAYDYLTKINIIDENDNRGYDGNDTYYTKAEHYWDEAFGYTYGMDGDITVPEISGCNFLGKYLTKHNGIDYSGSNWKQDAYDAYKLGRQAIVENCQDEIDRQITVINTTLSNVVAWHAADYLKKSAEQMGTDKFFHSVSEAWGFVMSLQFTKMANGMPLFSHSEVNNMLTTLDAGTNGAWDLEATTLTDMAAQIEAAMAAANN
;
A
#
# COMPACT_ATOMS: atom_id res chain seq x y z
N MET A 1 -48.00 58.75 -26.51
CA MET A 1 -48.27 59.21 -27.89
C MET A 1 -47.34 58.44 -28.85
N LYS A 2 -47.98 57.92 -29.92
CA LYS A 2 -47.49 57.35 -31.20
C LYS A 2 -46.59 56.12 -31.08
N LYS A 3 -47.01 54.88 -31.36
CA LYS A 3 -47.49 54.20 -32.60
C LYS A 3 -46.55 54.33 -33.76
N ASN A 4 -46.00 53.25 -34.27
CA ASN A 4 -46.26 52.54 -35.54
C ASN A 4 -45.18 51.50 -35.74
N ASN A 5 -45.49 50.22 -35.85
CA ASN A 5 -45.97 49.42 -37.02
C ASN A 5 -44.89 49.20 -38.12
N LEU A 6 -44.48 47.97 -38.26
CA LEU A 6 -44.79 47.01 -39.35
C LEU A 6 -43.88 47.11 -40.55
N PHE A 7 -43.14 46.08 -40.90
CA PHE A 7 -43.33 45.38 -42.16
C PHE A 7 -42.60 44.04 -42.19
N LYS A 8 -43.34 43.01 -42.52
CA LYS A 8 -42.87 41.67 -42.92
C LYS A 8 -42.31 41.72 -44.30
N THR A 9 -41.22 41.01 -44.58
CA THR A 9 -40.92 40.58 -45.93
C THR A 9 -40.40 39.12 -45.84
N ILE A 10 -41.21 38.22 -46.38
CA ILE A 10 -40.87 36.82 -46.63
C ILE A 10 -40.09 36.82 -47.97
N LEU A 11 -38.89 36.22 -47.93
CA LEU A 11 -38.17 35.88 -49.16
C LEU A 11 -38.00 34.35 -49.21
N LEU A 12 -38.74 33.77 -50.14
CA LEU A 12 -38.68 32.38 -50.51
C LEU A 12 -37.53 32.19 -51.48
N SER A 13 -36.52 31.40 -51.13
CA SER A 13 -35.49 31.03 -52.10
C SER A 13 -35.27 29.52 -52.06
N THR A 14 -35.45 29.00 -53.23
CA THR A 14 -35.43 27.65 -53.72
C THR A 14 -34.19 26.87 -53.32
N VAL A 15 -34.41 25.68 -52.77
CA VAL A 15 -33.39 24.67 -52.51
C VAL A 15 -33.05 23.97 -53.81
N ILE A 16 -31.85 24.08 -54.29
CA ILE A 16 -31.30 23.19 -55.31
C ILE A 16 -30.57 22.05 -54.58
N ILE A 17 -31.12 20.88 -54.64
CA ILE A 17 -30.49 19.65 -54.18
C ILE A 17 -29.46 19.21 -55.22
N LEU A 18 -28.20 19.36 -54.94
CA LEU A 18 -27.13 18.68 -55.63
C LEU A 18 -26.73 17.47 -54.77
N SER A 19 -27.20 16.31 -55.18
CA SER A 19 -26.70 15.02 -54.66
C SER A 19 -25.27 14.84 -55.17
N SER A 20 -24.30 15.05 -54.27
CA SER A 20 -22.94 14.54 -54.43
C SER A 20 -22.80 13.31 -53.56
N CYS A 21 -22.77 12.12 -54.15
CA CYS A 21 -22.27 10.93 -53.53
C CYS A 21 -20.76 11.09 -53.33
N SER A 22 -20.35 11.34 -52.13
CA SER A 22 -19.00 11.05 -51.66
C SER A 22 -19.14 10.02 -50.55
N LYS A 23 -18.74 8.77 -50.85
CA LYS A 23 -18.44 7.75 -49.87
C LYS A 23 -17.23 8.24 -49.09
N ASN A 24 -17.43 8.69 -47.89
CA ASN A 24 -16.47 8.58 -46.81
C ASN A 24 -17.22 7.92 -45.67
N SER A 25 -17.06 6.62 -45.59
CA SER A 25 -17.28 5.87 -44.38
C SER A 25 -16.08 6.18 -43.48
N ASP A 26 -16.08 7.29 -42.77
CA ASP A 26 -15.44 7.38 -41.47
C ASP A 26 -16.41 6.66 -40.52
N ASP A 27 -16.27 5.35 -40.47
CA ASP A 27 -16.70 4.59 -39.31
C ASP A 27 -15.93 5.17 -38.16
N ASP A 28 -16.63 5.95 -37.35
CA ASP A 28 -16.23 6.31 -35.99
C ASP A 28 -16.24 4.99 -35.22
N VAL A 29 -15.20 4.17 -35.44
CA VAL A 29 -14.93 2.98 -34.64
C VAL A 29 -14.45 3.53 -33.31
N THR A 30 -15.40 3.80 -32.41
CA THR A 30 -15.05 3.76 -30.99
C THR A 30 -14.23 2.48 -30.80
N PRO A 31 -12.99 2.58 -30.28
CA PRO A 31 -12.23 1.38 -30.00
C PRO A 31 -13.10 0.49 -29.12
N VAL A 32 -13.51 -0.66 -29.63
CA VAL A 32 -14.17 -1.67 -28.79
C VAL A 32 -13.07 -2.09 -27.83
N GLY A 33 -13.13 -1.59 -26.61
CA GLY A 33 -12.20 -2.00 -25.56
C GLY A 33 -12.21 -3.52 -25.49
N CYS A 34 -11.07 -4.13 -25.37
CA CYS A 34 -10.96 -5.57 -25.24
C CYS A 34 -11.73 -6.05 -23.98
N THR A 35 -12.33 -7.21 -24.07
CA THR A 35 -13.08 -7.83 -22.96
C THR A 35 -12.32 -9.08 -22.51
N VAL A 36 -12.10 -9.20 -21.21
CA VAL A 36 -11.53 -10.42 -20.60
C VAL A 36 -12.67 -11.40 -20.34
N GLU A 37 -12.59 -12.60 -20.93
CA GLU A 37 -13.70 -13.55 -20.90
C GLU A 37 -13.57 -14.65 -19.86
N ASN A 38 -12.35 -15.04 -19.49
CA ASN A 38 -12.09 -16.29 -18.76
C ASN A 38 -11.39 -16.08 -17.40
N THR A 39 -11.78 -15.06 -16.64
CA THR A 39 -11.18 -14.82 -15.31
C THR A 39 -11.34 -16.05 -14.41
N PRO A 40 -10.25 -16.59 -13.86
CA PRO A 40 -10.31 -17.77 -13.00
C PRO A 40 -11.01 -17.46 -11.66
N MET A 41 -11.57 -18.50 -11.04
CA MET A 41 -12.21 -18.38 -9.71
C MET A 41 -11.20 -18.07 -8.61
N SER A 42 -9.94 -18.50 -8.77
CA SER A 42 -8.85 -18.30 -7.82
C SER A 42 -7.58 -17.86 -8.55
N TYR A 43 -6.57 -17.38 -7.80
CA TYR A 43 -5.29 -16.93 -8.38
C TYR A 43 -4.42 -18.14 -8.80
N VAL A 44 -4.89 -18.84 -9.82
CA VAL A 44 -4.22 -20.01 -10.41
C VAL A 44 -4.13 -19.82 -11.91
N PHE A 45 -2.90 -19.78 -12.41
CA PHE A 45 -2.62 -19.57 -13.84
C PHE A 45 -1.64 -20.64 -14.32
N THR A 46 -1.91 -21.20 -15.48
CA THR A 46 -1.08 -22.27 -16.06
C THR A 46 -0.85 -22.03 -17.56
N ASN A 47 0.30 -22.49 -18.05
CA ASN A 47 0.60 -22.58 -19.48
C ASN A 47 1.11 -23.99 -19.79
N ASP A 48 0.48 -24.67 -20.76
CA ASP A 48 0.79 -26.07 -21.11
C ASP A 48 0.80 -27.02 -19.89
N GLY A 49 -0.10 -26.78 -18.92
CA GLY A 49 -0.22 -27.56 -17.69
C GLY A 49 0.80 -27.22 -16.59
N ASN A 50 1.71 -26.27 -16.84
CA ASN A 50 2.70 -25.82 -15.87
C ASN A 50 2.23 -24.53 -15.18
N ASN A 51 2.51 -24.41 -13.88
CA ASN A 51 2.22 -23.20 -13.12
C ASN A 51 3.01 -22.00 -13.66
N THR A 52 2.32 -20.88 -13.86
CA THR A 52 2.94 -19.61 -14.31
C THR A 52 3.01 -18.56 -13.22
N VAL A 53 2.48 -18.81 -12.02
CA VAL A 53 2.52 -17.87 -10.90
C VAL A 53 3.84 -17.99 -10.15
N TYR A 54 4.59 -16.89 -10.04
CA TYR A 54 5.85 -16.87 -9.34
C TYR A 54 6.13 -15.53 -8.65
N PHE A 55 6.31 -15.55 -7.33
CA PHE A 55 6.67 -14.40 -6.47
C PHE A 55 7.59 -14.79 -5.30
N GLY A 56 8.46 -15.79 -5.51
CA GLY A 56 9.34 -16.32 -4.45
C GLY A 56 10.27 -15.27 -3.83
N GLY A 57 10.71 -14.28 -4.61
CA GLY A 57 11.52 -13.17 -4.12
C GLY A 57 10.79 -12.30 -3.10
N GLN A 58 9.51 -12.02 -3.32
CA GLN A 58 8.65 -11.22 -2.44
C GLN A 58 8.34 -11.97 -1.15
N SER A 59 7.99 -13.25 -1.24
CA SER A 59 7.78 -14.13 -0.06
C SER A 59 9.02 -14.15 0.83
N ASN A 60 10.21 -14.34 0.25
CA ASN A 60 11.48 -14.34 1.00
C ASN A 60 11.75 -12.98 1.66
N ARG A 61 11.46 -11.88 0.98
CA ARG A 61 11.67 -10.54 1.51
C ARG A 61 10.73 -10.22 2.66
N LEU A 62 9.45 -10.55 2.51
CA LEU A 62 8.46 -10.41 3.59
C LEU A 62 8.78 -11.32 4.77
N ALA A 63 9.25 -12.55 4.53
CA ALA A 63 9.70 -13.45 5.58
C ALA A 63 10.92 -12.89 6.34
N THR A 64 11.86 -12.26 5.64
CA THR A 64 13.00 -11.57 6.27
C THR A 64 12.52 -10.37 7.11
N ALA A 65 11.62 -9.55 6.56
CA ALA A 65 11.04 -8.43 7.32
C ALA A 65 10.30 -8.92 8.57
N LYS A 66 9.56 -10.04 8.45
CA LYS A 66 8.90 -10.67 9.59
C LYS A 66 9.88 -11.22 10.62
N ALA A 67 10.98 -11.83 10.20
CA ALA A 67 12.00 -12.34 11.11
C ALA A 67 12.63 -11.20 11.94
N VAL A 68 12.90 -10.05 11.34
CA VAL A 68 13.33 -8.86 12.07
C VAL A 68 12.24 -8.38 13.04
N TYR A 69 10.99 -8.27 12.60
CA TYR A 69 9.88 -7.91 13.47
C TYR A 69 9.75 -8.86 14.67
N ASP A 70 9.81 -10.18 14.43
CA ASP A 70 9.70 -11.19 15.48
C ASP A 70 10.88 -11.08 16.47
N MET A 71 12.07 -10.75 15.98
CA MET A 71 13.26 -10.50 16.81
C MET A 71 13.05 -9.27 17.73
N LEU A 72 12.57 -8.15 17.20
CA LEU A 72 12.26 -6.96 17.98
C LEU A 72 11.13 -7.21 19.00
N ASN A 73 10.19 -8.10 18.67
CA ASN A 73 9.05 -8.44 19.51
C ASN A 73 9.34 -9.59 20.50
N ALA A 74 10.39 -10.37 20.27
CA ALA A 74 10.72 -11.55 21.11
C ALA A 74 11.14 -11.17 22.54
N GLY A 75 11.54 -9.92 22.78
CA GLY A 75 11.87 -9.39 24.10
C GLY A 75 10.70 -9.36 25.08
N LYS A 76 9.45 -9.38 24.59
CA LYS A 76 8.25 -9.37 25.45
C LYS A 76 8.18 -10.65 26.30
N GLY A 77 8.66 -10.54 27.55
CA GLY A 77 8.66 -11.66 28.52
C GLY A 77 9.88 -12.57 28.44
N SER A 78 10.92 -12.23 27.65
CA SER A 78 12.20 -12.95 27.62
C SER A 78 13.35 -11.99 27.96
N ALA A 79 14.42 -12.52 28.56
CA ALA A 79 15.64 -11.78 28.86
C ALA A 79 16.60 -11.71 27.64
N THR A 80 16.09 -11.76 26.42
CA THR A 80 16.92 -11.76 25.22
C THR A 80 17.33 -10.34 24.87
N VAL A 81 18.62 -10.07 24.82
CA VAL A 81 19.18 -8.82 24.32
C VAL A 81 19.41 -8.96 22.82
N VAL A 82 18.87 -8.01 22.04
CA VAL A 82 19.05 -7.93 20.60
C VAL A 82 20.04 -6.80 20.30
N THR A 83 21.12 -7.13 19.60
CA THR A 83 22.16 -6.16 19.22
C THR A 83 21.95 -5.67 17.78
N SER A 84 22.60 -4.54 17.42
CA SER A 84 22.64 -4.08 16.03
C SER A 84 23.24 -5.15 15.10
N ALA A 85 24.19 -5.96 15.59
CA ALA A 85 24.76 -7.06 14.78
C ALA A 85 23.74 -8.16 14.51
N ASP A 86 22.88 -8.50 15.48
CA ASP A 86 21.80 -9.49 15.28
C ASP A 86 20.79 -9.00 14.24
N ILE A 87 20.39 -7.73 14.33
CA ILE A 87 19.48 -7.09 13.38
C ILE A 87 20.09 -7.07 11.98
N THR A 88 21.35 -6.65 11.85
CA THR A 88 22.08 -6.64 10.58
C THR A 88 22.15 -8.05 9.97
N ALA A 89 22.51 -9.06 10.76
CA ALA A 89 22.58 -10.44 10.31
C ALA A 89 21.20 -10.99 9.84
N ALA A 90 20.10 -10.58 10.49
CA ALA A 90 18.76 -10.94 10.07
C ALA A 90 18.36 -10.29 8.73
N ILE A 91 18.72 -9.02 8.53
CA ILE A 91 18.46 -8.27 7.30
C ILE A 91 19.31 -8.78 6.13
N ASP A 92 20.59 -9.05 6.37
CA ASP A 92 21.54 -9.54 5.37
C ASP A 92 21.32 -11.01 5.00
N ASN A 93 20.33 -11.66 5.64
CA ASN A 93 19.97 -13.03 5.30
C ASN A 93 19.74 -13.18 3.80
N ALA A 94 20.51 -14.11 3.23
CA ALA A 94 20.76 -14.35 1.80
C ALA A 94 19.60 -13.98 0.85
N ASN A 95 19.89 -13.08 -0.06
CA ASN A 95 19.05 -12.75 -1.23
C ASN A 95 17.70 -12.09 -0.96
N SER A 96 17.38 -11.69 0.28
CA SER A 96 16.10 -11.04 0.54
C SER A 96 15.99 -9.65 -0.09
N LYS A 97 17.12 -8.94 -0.20
CA LYS A 97 17.19 -7.54 -0.68
C LYS A 97 16.23 -6.60 0.06
N LEU A 98 15.98 -6.84 1.35
CA LEU A 98 14.99 -6.08 2.12
C LEU A 98 15.25 -4.57 2.05
N LEU A 99 16.44 -4.12 2.47
CA LEU A 99 16.77 -2.68 2.45
C LEU A 99 16.89 -2.13 1.03
N THR A 100 17.36 -2.93 0.06
CA THR A 100 17.47 -2.50 -1.33
C THR A 100 16.11 -2.15 -1.91
N LYS A 101 15.11 -2.97 -1.60
CA LYS A 101 13.75 -2.85 -2.11
C LYS A 101 12.85 -1.93 -1.27
N THR A 102 13.26 -1.53 -0.08
CA THR A 102 12.52 -0.55 0.72
C THR A 102 12.67 0.84 0.11
N ALA A 103 11.56 1.45 -0.26
CA ALA A 103 11.45 2.76 -0.90
C ALA A 103 12.38 2.90 -2.12
N GLU A 104 12.56 1.84 -2.92
CA GLU A 104 13.57 1.76 -3.98
C GLU A 104 13.43 2.88 -5.01
N ASN A 105 12.21 3.21 -5.39
CA ASN A 105 11.91 4.22 -6.43
C ASN A 105 11.50 5.58 -5.86
N ASP A 106 11.48 5.73 -4.52
CA ASP A 106 11.10 7.00 -3.90
C ASP A 106 12.25 8.01 -3.95
N PRO A 107 12.02 9.25 -4.42
CA PRO A 107 13.04 10.29 -4.45
C PRO A 107 13.58 10.66 -3.06
N ASN A 108 12.83 10.39 -2.00
CA ASN A 108 13.21 10.64 -0.61
C ASN A 108 13.76 9.39 0.10
N ARG A 109 14.12 8.36 -0.66
CA ARG A 109 14.60 7.07 -0.15
C ARG A 109 15.66 7.18 0.93
N THR A 110 16.62 8.09 0.77
CA THR A 110 17.70 8.29 1.76
C THR A 110 17.12 8.61 3.13
N HIS A 111 16.21 9.57 3.21
CA HIS A 111 15.56 9.96 4.47
C HIS A 111 14.70 8.81 5.05
N ILE A 112 13.99 8.08 4.20
CA ILE A 112 13.16 6.94 4.61
C ILE A 112 14.02 5.82 5.21
N ILE A 113 15.16 5.51 4.60
CA ILE A 113 16.10 4.51 5.12
C ILE A 113 16.77 4.98 6.40
N GLU A 114 17.07 6.28 6.54
CA GLU A 114 17.56 6.87 7.79
C GLU A 114 16.54 6.72 8.92
N GLN A 115 15.26 6.95 8.67
CA GLN A 115 14.18 6.72 9.64
C GLN A 115 14.09 5.24 10.05
N LEU A 116 14.16 4.32 9.08
CA LEU A 116 14.15 2.88 9.34
C LEU A 116 15.35 2.46 10.21
N ASN A 117 16.55 2.91 9.85
CA ASN A 117 17.76 2.62 10.63
C ASN A 117 17.68 3.22 12.04
N SER A 118 17.13 4.43 12.19
CA SER A 118 16.94 5.06 13.51
C SER A 118 16.03 4.24 14.42
N ILE A 119 14.97 3.62 13.87
CA ILE A 119 14.09 2.72 14.61
C ILE A 119 14.85 1.45 15.05
N LEU A 120 15.61 0.84 14.14
CA LEU A 120 16.36 -0.39 14.41
C LEU A 120 17.50 -0.18 15.39
N ASP A 121 18.30 0.88 15.22
CA ASP A 121 19.40 1.26 16.13
C ASP A 121 18.85 1.70 17.49
N GLY A 122 17.73 2.43 17.51
CA GLY A 122 17.03 2.81 18.72
C GLY A 122 16.60 1.59 19.53
N TYR A 123 16.05 0.56 18.88
CA TYR A 123 15.70 -0.69 19.55
C TYR A 123 16.94 -1.41 20.12
N ALA A 124 17.98 -1.57 19.32
CA ALA A 124 19.22 -2.21 19.77
C ALA A 124 19.83 -1.50 20.99
N ALA A 125 19.79 -0.15 21.00
CA ALA A 125 20.32 0.67 22.11
C ALA A 125 19.60 0.45 23.45
N ILE A 126 18.28 0.17 23.41
CA ILE A 126 17.47 -0.03 24.63
C ILE A 126 17.21 -1.51 24.94
N SER A 127 17.62 -2.43 24.08
CA SER A 127 17.28 -3.85 24.17
C SER A 127 17.70 -4.48 25.50
N SER A 128 18.87 -4.10 26.05
CA SER A 128 19.31 -4.56 27.37
C SER A 128 18.41 -4.07 28.52
N THR A 129 17.84 -2.88 28.39
CA THR A 129 16.84 -2.33 29.33
C THR A 129 15.52 -3.09 29.22
N LEU A 130 15.09 -3.39 28.00
CA LEU A 130 13.87 -4.15 27.73
C LEU A 130 13.96 -5.62 28.16
N ALA A 131 15.17 -6.18 28.27
CA ALA A 131 15.39 -7.52 28.79
C ALA A 131 15.05 -7.67 30.29
N ASP A 132 15.03 -6.57 31.06
CA ASP A 132 14.53 -6.54 32.43
C ASP A 132 13.07 -6.07 32.46
N THR A 133 12.14 -7.01 32.63
CA THR A 133 10.70 -6.73 32.66
C THR A 133 10.25 -5.94 33.90
N ASN A 134 11.11 -5.70 34.89
CA ASN A 134 10.83 -4.88 36.07
C ASN A 134 11.08 -3.38 35.81
N ILE A 135 11.75 -3.03 34.72
CA ILE A 135 11.98 -1.63 34.38
C ILE A 135 10.70 -1.07 33.76
N ILE A 136 10.07 -0.15 34.44
CA ILE A 136 8.81 0.47 34.01
C ILE A 136 9.10 1.68 33.15
N ALA A 137 8.53 1.74 31.98
CA ALA A 137 8.63 2.88 31.07
C ALA A 137 7.94 4.13 31.64
N SER A 138 8.59 5.26 31.47
CA SER A 138 8.06 6.59 31.77
C SER A 138 8.70 7.64 30.87
N ALA A 139 8.20 8.87 30.89
CA ALA A 139 8.80 9.95 30.13
C ALA A 139 10.31 10.07 30.45
N GLY A 140 11.15 9.95 29.43
CA GLY A 140 12.62 9.95 29.53
C GLY A 140 13.24 8.61 29.91
N GLN A 141 12.46 7.52 30.12
CA GLN A 141 12.99 6.22 30.50
C GLN A 141 12.33 5.10 29.65
N ALA A 142 13.15 4.34 28.92
CA ALA A 142 12.72 3.13 28.25
C ALA A 142 12.38 2.02 29.25
N GLY A 143 11.49 1.10 28.86
CA GLY A 143 11.07 -0.02 29.70
C GLY A 143 9.74 -0.62 29.28
N TRP A 144 9.00 -1.16 30.25
CA TRP A 144 7.71 -1.81 30.05
C TRP A 144 6.55 -0.95 30.53
N LYS A 145 5.49 -0.87 29.72
CA LYS A 145 4.22 -0.27 30.10
C LYS A 145 3.13 -1.33 29.88
N GLY A 146 2.69 -1.98 30.95
CA GLY A 146 1.89 -3.21 30.83
C GLY A 146 2.67 -4.29 30.07
N SER A 147 2.13 -4.72 28.93
CA SER A 147 2.76 -5.73 28.04
C SER A 147 3.56 -5.10 26.88
N TYR A 148 3.72 -3.77 26.84
CA TYR A 148 4.31 -3.06 25.73
C TYR A 148 5.73 -2.60 26.04
N GLN A 149 6.63 -2.77 25.08
CA GLN A 149 8.03 -2.33 25.12
C GLN A 149 8.12 -0.92 24.56
N LEU A 150 8.54 0.04 25.38
CA LEU A 150 8.60 1.44 24.98
C LEU A 150 10.03 1.96 25.07
N ASP A 151 10.39 2.81 24.12
CA ASP A 151 11.55 3.67 24.27
C ASP A 151 11.29 4.82 25.29
N ALA A 152 12.29 5.68 25.52
CA ALA A 152 12.16 6.80 26.44
C ALA A 152 11.13 7.84 26.00
N ARG A 153 10.76 7.87 24.73
CA ARG A 153 9.77 8.77 24.14
C ARG A 153 8.38 8.16 24.04
N GLY A 154 8.19 6.92 24.52
CA GLY A 154 6.91 6.23 24.53
C GLY A 154 6.54 5.51 23.23
N TRP A 155 7.50 5.28 22.34
CA TRP A 155 7.27 4.57 21.09
C TRP A 155 7.58 3.08 21.23
N GLU A 156 6.68 2.25 20.69
CA GLU A 156 6.86 0.80 20.55
C GLU A 156 7.55 0.54 19.19
N LEU A 157 8.89 0.44 19.20
CA LEU A 157 9.73 0.49 18.00
C LEU A 157 9.48 -0.67 17.02
N ASP A 158 9.09 -1.85 17.52
CA ASP A 158 8.68 -2.98 16.68
C ASP A 158 7.40 -2.65 15.88
N GLN A 159 6.49 -1.85 16.44
CA GLN A 159 5.29 -1.41 15.73
C GLN A 159 5.62 -0.34 14.67
N LEU A 160 6.48 0.63 15.01
CA LEU A 160 6.95 1.60 14.02
C LEU A 160 7.58 0.89 12.82
N TYR A 161 8.49 -0.04 13.07
CA TYR A 161 9.13 -0.86 12.03
C TYR A 161 8.12 -1.57 11.14
N ALA A 162 7.23 -2.35 11.75
CA ALA A 162 6.29 -3.18 10.97
C ALA A 162 5.31 -2.36 10.14
N LYS A 163 4.78 -1.26 10.67
CA LYS A 163 3.78 -0.45 9.97
C LYS A 163 4.40 0.48 8.92
N MET A 164 5.63 0.96 9.16
CA MET A 164 6.41 1.69 8.16
C MET A 164 6.64 0.85 6.88
N LEU A 165 6.95 -0.44 7.03
CA LEU A 165 7.19 -1.33 5.89
C LEU A 165 5.92 -1.65 5.08
N ILE A 166 4.73 -1.42 5.63
CA ILE A 166 3.48 -1.53 4.85
C ILE A 166 3.51 -0.53 3.68
N GLY A 167 3.92 0.71 3.94
CA GLY A 167 4.09 1.73 2.90
C GLY A 167 5.41 1.56 2.14
N ALA A 168 6.52 1.68 2.86
CA ALA A 168 7.85 1.80 2.27
C ALA A 168 8.33 0.55 1.53
N LEU A 169 7.75 -0.63 1.80
CA LEU A 169 8.05 -1.85 1.07
C LEU A 169 6.85 -2.34 0.26
N CYS A 170 5.70 -2.58 0.89
CA CYS A 170 4.61 -3.25 0.20
C CYS A 170 3.89 -2.34 -0.81
N LEU A 171 3.47 -1.13 -0.40
CA LEU A 171 2.80 -0.20 -1.34
C LEU A 171 3.76 0.34 -2.39
N GLU A 172 4.96 0.73 -1.99
CA GLU A 172 5.95 1.32 -2.89
C GLU A 172 6.28 0.35 -4.03
N GLN A 173 6.60 -0.89 -3.71
CA GLN A 173 6.94 -1.90 -4.70
C GLN A 173 5.74 -2.30 -5.57
N ASN A 174 4.53 -2.31 -5.01
CA ASN A 174 3.31 -2.51 -5.80
C ASN A 174 3.09 -1.38 -6.80
N ALA A 175 2.90 -0.16 -6.27
CA ALA A 175 2.35 0.97 -7.01
C ALA A 175 3.39 1.73 -7.84
N TYR A 176 4.66 1.72 -7.43
CA TYR A 176 5.72 2.53 -8.02
C TYR A 176 6.85 1.71 -8.66
N ASP A 177 6.84 0.38 -8.48
CA ASP A 177 7.77 -0.52 -9.17
C ASP A 177 7.02 -1.48 -10.12
N TYR A 178 6.50 -2.60 -9.63
CA TYR A 178 6.08 -3.70 -10.48
C TYR A 178 4.87 -3.38 -11.37
N LEU A 179 3.81 -2.78 -10.84
CA LEU A 179 2.64 -2.44 -11.64
C LEU A 179 2.91 -1.33 -12.69
N THR A 180 4.00 -0.57 -12.55
CA THR A 180 4.40 0.43 -13.56
C THR A 180 5.15 -0.18 -14.74
N LYS A 181 5.61 -1.42 -14.62
CA LYS A 181 6.41 -2.14 -15.64
C LYS A 181 5.56 -3.00 -16.57
N ILE A 182 4.25 -3.06 -16.36
CA ILE A 182 3.39 -3.93 -17.15
C ILE A 182 3.14 -3.31 -18.52
N ASN A 183 3.78 -3.87 -19.54
CA ASN A 183 3.59 -3.52 -20.94
C ASN A 183 3.53 -4.78 -21.77
N ILE A 184 2.34 -5.20 -22.17
CA ILE A 184 2.14 -6.46 -22.91
C ILE A 184 2.73 -6.44 -24.32
N ILE A 185 2.90 -5.24 -24.92
CA ILE A 185 3.48 -5.11 -26.26
C ILE A 185 4.96 -5.53 -26.25
N ASP A 186 5.70 -5.09 -25.24
CA ASP A 186 7.14 -5.30 -25.15
C ASP A 186 7.50 -6.57 -24.37
N GLU A 187 6.62 -7.04 -23.48
CA GLU A 187 6.98 -8.01 -22.45
C GLU A 187 6.19 -9.33 -22.51
N ASN A 188 5.18 -9.45 -23.37
CA ASN A 188 4.28 -10.60 -23.32
C ASN A 188 4.75 -11.81 -24.15
N ASP A 189 5.56 -11.63 -25.17
CA ASP A 189 5.98 -12.74 -26.07
C ASP A 189 7.33 -13.35 -25.71
N ASN A 190 7.76 -13.24 -24.46
CA ASN A 190 9.12 -13.63 -24.06
C ASN A 190 9.15 -14.71 -22.96
N ARG A 191 8.34 -15.75 -23.08
CA ARG A 191 8.40 -16.90 -22.16
C ARG A 191 9.80 -17.49 -22.11
N GLY A 192 10.29 -17.84 -20.90
CA GLY A 192 11.66 -18.30 -20.70
C GLY A 192 12.73 -17.21 -20.85
N TYR A 193 12.36 -15.93 -20.74
CA TYR A 193 13.26 -14.78 -20.94
C TYR A 193 14.49 -14.75 -20.03
N ASP A 194 14.42 -15.38 -18.87
CA ASP A 194 15.50 -15.45 -17.88
C ASP A 194 16.46 -16.65 -18.11
N GLY A 195 16.26 -17.40 -19.19
CA GLY A 195 17.08 -18.57 -19.56
C GLY A 195 16.79 -19.82 -18.73
N ASN A 196 15.78 -19.78 -17.85
CA ASN A 196 15.24 -20.93 -17.13
C ASN A 196 14.00 -21.46 -17.85
N ASP A 197 13.56 -22.68 -17.49
CA ASP A 197 12.30 -23.25 -17.99
C ASP A 197 11.09 -22.55 -17.33
N THR A 198 10.98 -21.22 -17.49
CA THR A 198 9.86 -20.43 -16.98
C THR A 198 8.72 -20.46 -17.97
N TYR A 199 7.54 -20.75 -17.45
CA TYR A 199 6.33 -20.88 -18.27
C TYR A 199 5.53 -19.56 -18.32
N TYR A 200 6.03 -18.50 -17.70
CA TYR A 200 5.44 -17.16 -17.66
C TYR A 200 6.17 -16.18 -18.57
N THR A 201 5.48 -15.14 -18.98
CA THR A 201 6.04 -13.96 -19.63
C THR A 201 6.58 -12.98 -18.58
N LYS A 202 7.36 -12.01 -19.01
CA LYS A 202 7.88 -10.97 -18.10
C LYS A 202 6.78 -10.07 -17.54
N ALA A 203 5.73 -9.75 -18.33
CA ALA A 203 4.56 -9.03 -17.86
C ALA A 203 3.79 -9.83 -16.80
N GLU A 204 3.56 -11.12 -17.03
CA GLU A 204 2.96 -12.03 -16.06
C GLU A 204 3.77 -12.06 -14.75
N HIS A 205 5.10 -12.13 -14.85
CA HIS A 205 5.98 -12.16 -13.70
C HIS A 205 5.93 -10.87 -12.89
N TYR A 206 6.02 -9.71 -13.53
CA TYR A 206 5.90 -8.43 -12.82
C TYR A 206 4.56 -8.30 -12.08
N TRP A 207 3.47 -8.76 -12.68
CA TRP A 207 2.17 -8.78 -12.04
C TRP A 207 2.15 -9.69 -10.81
N ASP A 208 2.71 -10.89 -10.93
CA ASP A 208 2.81 -11.84 -9.81
C ASP A 208 3.73 -11.32 -8.70
N GLU A 209 4.80 -10.57 -9.03
CA GLU A 209 5.66 -9.91 -8.06
C GLU A 209 4.92 -8.82 -7.28
N ALA A 210 4.05 -8.03 -7.94
CA ALA A 210 3.16 -7.09 -7.25
C ALA A 210 2.18 -7.84 -6.33
N PHE A 211 1.52 -8.89 -6.81
CA PHE A 211 0.65 -9.76 -6.01
C PHE A 211 1.39 -10.31 -4.78
N GLY A 212 2.64 -10.71 -4.93
CA GLY A 212 3.47 -11.27 -3.88
C GLY A 212 3.72 -10.34 -2.69
N TYR A 213 3.74 -9.02 -2.87
CA TYR A 213 3.85 -8.07 -1.75
C TYR A 213 2.59 -7.97 -0.90
N THR A 214 1.45 -8.41 -1.43
CA THR A 214 0.19 -8.47 -0.68
C THR A 214 -0.05 -9.87 -0.12
N TYR A 215 0.13 -10.91 -0.93
CA TYR A 215 -0.28 -12.29 -0.64
C TYR A 215 0.89 -13.27 -0.45
N GLY A 216 2.14 -12.85 -0.65
CA GLY A 216 3.30 -13.75 -0.67
C GLY A 216 3.67 -14.43 0.65
N MET A 217 3.04 -14.06 1.76
CA MET A 217 3.15 -14.73 3.07
C MET A 217 1.97 -15.68 3.34
N ASP A 218 1.03 -15.79 2.41
CA ASP A 218 -0.11 -16.68 2.55
C ASP A 218 0.26 -18.10 2.11
N GLY A 219 -0.21 -19.10 2.86
CA GLY A 219 -0.04 -20.49 2.49
C GLY A 219 -1.05 -20.97 1.43
N ASP A 220 -2.15 -20.25 1.26
CA ASP A 220 -3.20 -20.54 0.27
C ASP A 220 -3.62 -19.27 -0.45
N ILE A 221 -3.06 -19.06 -1.65
CA ILE A 221 -3.39 -17.93 -2.52
C ILE A 221 -4.66 -18.13 -3.36
N THR A 222 -5.37 -19.22 -3.16
CA THR A 222 -6.61 -19.51 -3.91
C THR A 222 -7.83 -18.78 -3.35
N VAL A 223 -7.68 -18.16 -2.19
CA VAL A 223 -8.72 -17.39 -1.50
C VAL A 223 -8.17 -16.04 -1.04
N PRO A 224 -9.01 -14.98 -0.85
CA PRO A 224 -8.55 -13.66 -0.42
C PRO A 224 -8.26 -13.56 1.09
N GLU A 225 -8.11 -14.67 1.79
CA GLU A 225 -7.80 -14.73 3.22
C GLU A 225 -6.29 -14.85 3.41
N ILE A 226 -5.68 -13.96 4.20
CA ILE A 226 -4.25 -13.98 4.48
C ILE A 226 -4.03 -14.29 5.95
N SER A 227 -3.24 -15.31 6.23
CA SER A 227 -2.81 -15.67 7.58
C SER A 227 -1.30 -15.51 7.74
N GLY A 228 -0.85 -15.14 8.93
CA GLY A 228 0.58 -15.11 9.26
C GLY A 228 1.39 -13.92 8.75
N CYS A 229 0.83 -13.04 7.92
CA CYS A 229 1.46 -11.81 7.50
C CYS A 229 1.28 -10.70 8.54
N ASN A 230 2.33 -9.92 8.81
CA ASN A 230 2.29 -8.75 9.71
C ASN A 230 2.30 -7.42 8.97
N PHE A 231 2.21 -7.45 7.64
CA PHE A 231 2.29 -6.29 6.75
C PHE A 231 0.97 -6.05 6.04
N LEU A 232 1.00 -5.48 4.83
CA LEU A 232 -0.16 -5.02 4.09
C LEU A 232 -1.31 -6.06 4.02
N GLY A 233 -1.00 -7.31 3.69
CA GLY A 233 -2.02 -8.36 3.58
C GLY A 233 -2.84 -8.59 4.84
N LYS A 234 -2.20 -8.55 6.03
CA LYS A 234 -2.92 -8.64 7.31
C LYS A 234 -3.97 -7.55 7.47
N TYR A 235 -3.63 -6.33 7.07
CA TYR A 235 -4.53 -5.18 7.23
C TYR A 235 -5.61 -5.14 6.17
N LEU A 236 -5.34 -5.64 4.98
CA LEU A 236 -6.35 -5.88 3.95
C LEU A 236 -7.42 -6.87 4.44
N THR A 237 -7.02 -7.99 5.04
CA THR A 237 -7.98 -9.00 5.55
C THR A 237 -8.73 -8.58 6.80
N LYS A 238 -8.19 -7.65 7.60
CA LYS A 238 -8.91 -7.05 8.74
C LYS A 238 -10.14 -6.24 8.35
N HIS A 239 -10.24 -5.80 7.10
CA HIS A 239 -11.40 -5.11 6.56
C HIS A 239 -12.56 -6.04 6.22
N ASN A 240 -12.80 -7.04 7.00
CA ASN A 240 -13.90 -7.97 6.80
C ASN A 240 -15.24 -7.25 7.05
N GLY A 241 -15.87 -6.76 5.99
CA GLY A 241 -17.17 -6.11 6.00
C GLY A 241 -17.19 -4.68 6.54
N ILE A 242 -16.04 -4.06 6.78
CA ILE A 242 -15.93 -2.64 7.08
C ILE A 242 -15.36 -1.97 5.83
N ASP A 243 -16.18 -1.25 5.14
CA ASP A 243 -15.77 -0.55 3.95
C ASP A 243 -15.97 0.95 4.09
N TYR A 244 -15.23 1.67 3.32
CA TYR A 244 -15.48 3.05 2.99
C TYR A 244 -16.39 3.05 1.76
N SER A 245 -17.60 3.55 1.88
CA SER A 245 -18.56 3.65 0.77
C SER A 245 -19.23 2.37 0.23
N GLY A 246 -19.26 1.26 0.95
CA GLY A 246 -19.95 0.03 0.53
C GLY A 246 -19.10 -0.95 -0.30
N SER A 247 -17.78 -0.74 -0.41
CA SER A 247 -16.86 -1.67 -1.07
C SER A 247 -16.31 -2.74 -0.12
N ASN A 248 -15.93 -3.88 -0.66
CA ASN A 248 -15.25 -4.95 0.07
C ASN A 248 -13.78 -5.02 -0.37
N TRP A 249 -12.95 -4.14 0.17
CA TRP A 249 -11.55 -3.98 -0.24
C TRP A 249 -10.75 -5.28 -0.28
N LYS A 250 -11.01 -6.20 0.63
CA LYS A 250 -10.37 -7.52 0.62
C LYS A 250 -10.69 -8.29 -0.68
N GLN A 251 -11.95 -8.35 -1.04
CA GLN A 251 -12.41 -9.05 -2.23
C GLN A 251 -12.05 -8.26 -3.50
N ASP A 252 -12.23 -6.94 -3.45
CA ASP A 252 -11.96 -6.05 -4.58
C ASP A 252 -10.49 -6.14 -5.03
N ALA A 253 -9.54 -6.11 -4.08
CA ALA A 253 -8.12 -6.28 -4.40
C ALA A 253 -7.81 -7.64 -4.99
N TYR A 254 -8.36 -8.71 -4.41
CA TYR A 254 -8.11 -10.07 -4.90
C TYR A 254 -8.70 -10.30 -6.30
N ASP A 255 -9.91 -9.81 -6.55
CA ASP A 255 -10.56 -9.89 -7.86
C ASP A 255 -9.83 -9.05 -8.90
N ALA A 256 -9.35 -7.86 -8.52
CA ALA A 256 -8.55 -7.02 -9.40
C ALA A 256 -7.23 -7.69 -9.80
N TYR A 257 -6.54 -8.33 -8.86
CA TYR A 257 -5.33 -9.09 -9.19
C TYR A 257 -5.61 -10.26 -10.13
N LYS A 258 -6.70 -11.01 -9.92
CA LYS A 258 -7.09 -12.11 -10.82
C LYS A 258 -7.44 -11.61 -12.21
N LEU A 259 -8.29 -10.59 -12.28
CA LEU A 259 -8.77 -10.06 -13.56
C LEU A 259 -7.65 -9.42 -14.37
N GLY A 260 -6.78 -8.62 -13.74
CA GLY A 260 -5.64 -8.00 -14.43
C GLY A 260 -4.60 -9.03 -14.88
N ARG A 261 -4.38 -10.09 -14.09
CA ARG A 261 -3.49 -11.19 -14.49
C ARG A 261 -4.04 -11.96 -15.70
N GLN A 262 -5.37 -12.18 -15.76
CA GLN A 262 -6.03 -12.76 -16.91
C GLN A 262 -6.00 -11.81 -18.12
N ALA A 263 -6.13 -10.51 -17.90
CA ALA A 263 -6.02 -9.51 -18.95
C ALA A 263 -4.63 -9.52 -19.62
N ILE A 264 -3.57 -9.82 -18.90
CA ILE A 264 -2.24 -10.03 -19.48
C ILE A 264 -2.23 -11.27 -20.39
N VAL A 265 -2.83 -12.38 -19.94
CA VAL A 265 -2.94 -13.62 -20.74
C VAL A 265 -3.72 -13.38 -22.03
N GLU A 266 -4.77 -12.56 -21.98
CA GLU A 266 -5.66 -12.26 -23.11
C GLU A 266 -5.24 -11.01 -23.91
N ASN A 267 -4.08 -10.41 -23.61
CA ASN A 267 -3.51 -9.23 -24.28
C ASN A 267 -4.43 -8.00 -24.25
N CYS A 268 -5.04 -7.71 -23.09
CA CYS A 268 -5.99 -6.62 -22.90
C CYS A 268 -5.41 -5.48 -22.07
N GLN A 269 -4.67 -4.54 -22.67
CA GLN A 269 -4.00 -3.47 -21.94
C GLN A 269 -4.98 -2.53 -21.21
N ASP A 270 -6.12 -2.21 -21.83
CA ASP A 270 -7.12 -1.33 -21.20
C ASP A 270 -7.66 -1.90 -19.88
N GLU A 271 -7.83 -3.24 -19.83
CA GLU A 271 -8.25 -3.92 -18.60
C GLU A 271 -7.12 -3.98 -17.58
N ILE A 272 -5.88 -4.23 -18.00
CA ILE A 272 -4.70 -4.19 -17.14
C ILE A 272 -4.62 -2.83 -16.44
N ASP A 273 -4.69 -1.73 -17.19
CA ASP A 273 -4.57 -0.36 -16.65
C ASP A 273 -5.70 -0.03 -15.68
N ARG A 274 -6.91 -0.54 -15.96
CA ARG A 274 -8.05 -0.40 -15.06
C ARG A 274 -7.81 -1.15 -13.75
N GLN A 275 -7.35 -2.39 -13.82
CA GLN A 275 -7.10 -3.21 -12.63
C GLN A 275 -5.90 -2.70 -11.82
N ILE A 276 -4.87 -2.15 -12.44
CA ILE A 276 -3.78 -1.42 -11.75
C ILE A 276 -4.36 -0.27 -10.92
N THR A 277 -5.28 0.50 -11.48
CA THR A 277 -5.93 1.61 -10.76
C THR A 277 -6.76 1.09 -9.58
N VAL A 278 -7.53 0.02 -9.76
CA VAL A 278 -8.32 -0.60 -8.68
C VAL A 278 -7.42 -1.10 -7.57
N ILE A 279 -6.34 -1.84 -7.87
CA ILE A 279 -5.39 -2.36 -6.89
C ILE A 279 -4.77 -1.20 -6.11
N ASN A 280 -4.20 -0.21 -6.79
CA ASN A 280 -3.53 0.91 -6.16
C ASN A 280 -4.47 1.68 -5.23
N THR A 281 -5.68 2.02 -5.69
CA THR A 281 -6.66 2.77 -4.91
C THR A 281 -7.15 1.96 -3.71
N THR A 282 -7.44 0.67 -3.90
CA THR A 282 -7.92 -0.21 -2.82
C THR A 282 -6.87 -0.36 -1.72
N LEU A 283 -5.63 -0.69 -2.06
CA LEU A 283 -4.55 -0.84 -1.09
C LEU A 283 -4.22 0.49 -0.38
N SER A 284 -4.29 1.61 -1.10
CA SER A 284 -4.11 2.95 -0.55
C SER A 284 -5.19 3.31 0.45
N ASN A 285 -6.45 3.03 0.14
CA ASN A 285 -7.58 3.26 1.04
C ASN A 285 -7.47 2.43 2.32
N VAL A 286 -7.03 1.16 2.23
CA VAL A 286 -6.78 0.32 3.41
C VAL A 286 -5.76 0.98 4.35
N VAL A 287 -4.64 1.46 3.81
CA VAL A 287 -3.59 2.11 4.61
C VAL A 287 -4.07 3.42 5.22
N ALA A 288 -4.75 4.27 4.45
CA ALA A 288 -5.25 5.56 4.92
C ALA A 288 -6.34 5.38 5.99
N TRP A 289 -7.25 4.42 5.80
CA TRP A 289 -8.27 4.09 6.79
C TRP A 289 -7.64 3.63 8.12
N HIS A 290 -6.63 2.75 8.07
CA HIS A 290 -5.94 2.31 9.28
C HIS A 290 -5.17 3.44 9.96
N ALA A 291 -4.57 4.37 9.21
CA ALA A 291 -3.95 5.55 9.79
C ALA A 291 -4.95 6.37 10.62
N ALA A 292 -6.12 6.68 10.06
CA ALA A 292 -7.17 7.42 10.76
C ALA A 292 -7.77 6.62 11.93
N ASP A 293 -8.04 5.33 11.75
CA ASP A 293 -8.63 4.45 12.77
C ASP A 293 -7.69 4.30 14.00
N TYR A 294 -6.39 4.06 13.78
CA TYR A 294 -5.45 3.95 14.90
C TYR A 294 -5.21 5.28 15.61
N LEU A 295 -5.25 6.42 14.92
CA LEU A 295 -5.22 7.74 15.56
C LEU A 295 -6.44 7.95 16.47
N LYS A 296 -7.64 7.64 15.99
CA LYS A 296 -8.89 7.71 16.80
C LYS A 296 -8.84 6.76 17.99
N LYS A 297 -8.46 5.51 17.78
CA LYS A 297 -8.27 4.53 18.85
C LYS A 297 -7.24 5.00 19.90
N SER A 298 -6.16 5.64 19.46
CA SER A 298 -5.18 6.19 20.38
C SER A 298 -5.79 7.29 21.23
N ALA A 299 -6.56 8.21 20.64
CA ALA A 299 -7.26 9.26 21.39
C ALA A 299 -8.22 8.69 22.44
N GLU A 300 -8.98 7.63 22.08
CA GLU A 300 -9.89 6.93 23.00
C GLU A 300 -9.17 6.21 24.15
N GLN A 301 -7.93 5.78 23.92
CA GLN A 301 -7.13 4.99 24.86
C GLN A 301 -6.17 5.83 25.70
N MET A 302 -6.23 7.17 25.60
CA MET A 302 -5.41 8.07 26.41
C MET A 302 -5.46 7.72 27.90
N GLY A 303 -4.29 7.72 28.53
CA GLY A 303 -4.14 7.36 29.95
C GLY A 303 -4.10 5.85 30.24
N THR A 304 -4.25 4.99 29.24
CA THR A 304 -4.07 3.54 29.38
C THR A 304 -2.74 3.08 28.78
N ASP A 305 -2.27 1.89 29.19
CA ASP A 305 -1.04 1.30 28.61
C ASP A 305 -1.19 1.01 27.11
N LYS A 306 -2.41 0.69 26.66
CA LYS A 306 -2.72 0.36 25.28
C LYS A 306 -2.61 1.56 24.32
N PHE A 307 -2.68 2.78 24.84
CA PHE A 307 -2.45 4.00 24.08
C PHE A 307 -1.14 3.94 23.31
N PHE A 308 -0.03 3.57 23.98
CA PHE A 308 1.30 3.55 23.40
C PHE A 308 1.43 2.57 22.24
N HIS A 309 0.76 1.42 22.33
CA HIS A 309 0.68 0.46 21.23
C HIS A 309 -0.07 1.06 20.03
N SER A 310 -1.26 1.57 20.27
CA SER A 310 -2.10 2.08 19.18
C SER A 310 -1.49 3.30 18.50
N VAL A 311 -0.88 4.23 19.25
CA VAL A 311 -0.23 5.40 18.65
C VAL A 311 1.06 5.04 17.89
N SER A 312 1.78 4.01 18.32
CA SER A 312 2.92 3.49 17.57
C SER A 312 2.50 2.83 16.25
N GLU A 313 1.39 2.08 16.24
CA GLU A 313 0.81 1.59 14.99
C GLU A 313 0.35 2.76 14.10
N ALA A 314 -0.31 3.79 14.67
CA ALA A 314 -0.73 4.98 13.93
C ALA A 314 0.44 5.71 13.28
N TRP A 315 1.56 5.89 13.99
CA TRP A 315 2.76 6.53 13.47
C TRP A 315 3.23 5.86 12.17
N GLY A 316 3.34 4.53 12.15
CA GLY A 316 3.80 3.80 10.98
C GLY A 316 2.79 3.81 9.82
N PHE A 317 1.47 3.84 10.10
CA PHE A 317 0.47 4.01 9.04
C PHE A 317 0.46 5.44 8.48
N VAL A 318 0.65 6.47 9.31
CA VAL A 318 0.82 7.86 8.86
C VAL A 318 2.06 7.97 7.96
N MET A 319 3.18 7.38 8.38
CA MET A 319 4.39 7.30 7.57
C MET A 319 4.15 6.63 6.20
N SER A 320 3.27 5.65 6.16
CA SER A 320 2.94 4.91 4.94
C SER A 320 2.08 5.69 3.94
N LEU A 321 1.44 6.80 4.34
CA LEU A 321 0.54 7.59 3.46
C LEU A 321 1.23 8.18 2.24
N GLN A 322 2.52 8.48 2.30
CA GLN A 322 3.31 8.99 1.18
C GLN A 322 3.51 7.99 0.04
N PHE A 323 3.30 6.69 0.32
CA PHE A 323 3.42 5.61 -0.68
C PHE A 323 2.07 5.16 -1.24
N THR A 324 0.98 5.80 -0.83
CA THR A 324 -0.34 5.57 -1.44
C THR A 324 -0.34 6.05 -2.89
N LYS A 325 -1.23 5.49 -3.71
CA LYS A 325 -1.42 5.93 -5.10
C LYS A 325 -2.91 5.90 -5.42
N MET A 326 -3.50 7.09 -5.47
CA MET A 326 -4.92 7.26 -5.74
C MET A 326 -5.21 7.20 -7.24
N ALA A 327 -6.47 7.24 -7.63
CA ALA A 327 -6.90 7.14 -9.04
C ALA A 327 -6.29 8.24 -9.95
N ASN A 328 -5.94 9.39 -9.38
CA ASN A 328 -5.23 10.47 -10.09
C ASN A 328 -3.72 10.23 -10.27
N GLY A 329 -3.21 9.08 -9.81
CA GLY A 329 -1.79 8.69 -9.86
C GLY A 329 -0.91 9.32 -8.78
N MET A 330 -1.46 10.15 -7.88
CA MET A 330 -0.73 10.84 -6.83
C MET A 330 -0.90 10.13 -5.48
N PRO A 331 0.06 10.28 -4.54
CA PRO A 331 -0.14 9.85 -3.17
C PRO A 331 -1.22 10.70 -2.49
N LEU A 332 -1.86 10.14 -1.46
CA LEU A 332 -2.86 10.86 -0.66
C LEU A 332 -2.25 12.06 0.06
N PHE A 333 -1.02 11.92 0.52
CA PHE A 333 -0.19 12.98 1.11
C PHE A 333 1.22 12.91 0.55
N SER A 334 1.81 14.06 0.27
CA SER A 334 3.21 14.16 -0.13
C SER A 334 4.16 13.79 1.01
N HIS A 335 5.40 13.48 0.68
CA HIS A 335 6.47 13.23 1.66
C HIS A 335 6.59 14.36 2.69
N SER A 336 6.51 15.62 2.26
CA SER A 336 6.58 16.78 3.15
C SER A 336 5.40 16.85 4.12
N GLU A 337 4.18 16.59 3.65
CA GLU A 337 2.99 16.59 4.50
C GLU A 337 3.05 15.46 5.53
N VAL A 338 3.46 14.26 5.12
CA VAL A 338 3.66 13.13 6.03
C VAL A 338 4.71 13.46 7.09
N ASN A 339 5.85 14.03 6.71
CA ASN A 339 6.87 14.42 7.69
C ASN A 339 6.38 15.50 8.68
N ASN A 340 5.53 16.42 8.25
CA ASN A 340 4.89 17.37 9.14
C ASN A 340 3.95 16.67 10.13
N MET A 341 3.18 15.68 9.68
CA MET A 341 2.34 14.86 10.57
C MET A 341 3.17 14.09 11.59
N LEU A 342 4.25 13.42 11.15
CA LEU A 342 5.15 12.68 12.03
C LEU A 342 5.85 13.62 13.04
N THR A 343 6.27 14.80 12.60
CA THR A 343 6.85 15.84 13.49
C THR A 343 5.82 16.29 14.53
N THR A 344 4.54 16.41 14.14
CA THR A 344 3.46 16.76 15.07
C THR A 344 3.24 15.65 16.10
N LEU A 345 3.29 14.38 15.71
CA LEU A 345 3.18 13.24 16.62
C LEU A 345 4.37 13.15 17.59
N ASP A 346 5.53 13.65 17.20
CA ASP A 346 6.78 13.62 18.00
C ASP A 346 7.19 14.99 18.56
N ALA A 347 6.29 15.98 18.56
CA ALA A 347 6.62 17.37 18.87
C ALA A 347 6.99 17.64 20.33
N GLY A 348 6.45 16.85 21.28
CA GLY A 348 6.74 17.03 22.70
C GLY A 348 8.17 16.62 23.09
N THR A 349 8.67 17.15 24.19
CA THR A 349 9.99 16.74 24.75
C THR A 349 10.05 15.24 25.00
N ASN A 350 8.91 14.65 25.37
CA ASN A 350 8.80 13.24 25.74
C ASN A 350 8.07 12.41 24.65
N GLY A 351 7.88 12.93 23.45
CA GLY A 351 7.25 12.21 22.33
C GLY A 351 5.80 11.81 22.62
N ALA A 352 5.49 10.53 22.53
CA ALA A 352 4.13 10.01 22.73
C ALA A 352 3.57 10.29 24.14
N TRP A 353 4.41 10.50 25.15
CA TRP A 353 3.96 10.85 26.49
C TRP A 353 3.32 12.24 26.58
N ASP A 354 3.66 13.15 25.68
CA ASP A 354 3.16 14.53 25.66
C ASP A 354 1.99 14.73 24.67
N LEU A 355 1.55 13.68 23.98
CA LEU A 355 0.46 13.78 23.00
C LEU A 355 -0.89 14.07 23.66
N GLU A 356 -1.70 14.86 23.00
CA GLU A 356 -3.07 15.17 23.37
C GLU A 356 -4.08 14.49 22.43
N ALA A 357 -5.25 14.12 22.97
CA ALA A 357 -6.31 13.48 22.18
C ALA A 357 -6.75 14.32 20.98
N THR A 358 -6.80 15.65 21.12
CA THR A 358 -7.18 16.58 20.05
C THR A 358 -6.21 16.51 18.89
N THR A 359 -4.90 16.43 19.11
CA THR A 359 -3.90 16.29 18.05
C THR A 359 -4.15 15.04 17.23
N LEU A 360 -4.49 13.94 17.87
CA LEU A 360 -4.77 12.66 17.21
C LEU A 360 -6.09 12.68 16.41
N THR A 361 -7.16 13.22 17.00
CA THR A 361 -8.46 13.31 16.33
C THR A 361 -8.46 14.28 15.16
N ASP A 362 -7.75 15.41 15.28
CA ASP A 362 -7.64 16.39 14.19
C ASP A 362 -6.84 15.81 13.00
N MET A 363 -5.75 15.10 13.28
CA MET A 363 -4.99 14.40 12.24
C MET A 363 -5.82 13.29 11.57
N ALA A 364 -6.58 12.51 12.34
CA ALA A 364 -7.48 11.51 11.80
C ALA A 364 -8.53 12.14 10.87
N ALA A 365 -9.15 13.24 11.29
CA ALA A 365 -10.14 13.97 10.49
C ALA A 365 -9.53 14.52 9.19
N GLN A 366 -8.28 15.00 9.23
CA GLN A 366 -7.55 15.43 8.03
C GLN A 366 -7.38 14.28 7.03
N ILE A 367 -6.99 13.09 7.50
CA ILE A 367 -6.82 11.90 6.65
C ILE A 367 -8.17 11.46 6.07
N GLU A 368 -9.22 11.40 6.88
CA GLU A 368 -10.57 11.03 6.41
C GLU A 368 -11.11 12.00 5.35
N ALA A 369 -10.89 13.31 5.54
CA ALA A 369 -11.28 14.33 4.57
C ALA A 369 -10.52 14.19 3.23
N ALA A 370 -9.21 13.89 3.30
CA ALA A 370 -8.40 13.64 2.10
C ALA A 370 -8.86 12.38 1.36
N MET A 371 -9.13 11.28 2.08
CA MET A 371 -9.70 10.06 1.49
C MET A 371 -11.04 10.33 0.81
N ALA A 372 -11.95 11.05 1.46
CA ALA A 372 -13.24 11.41 0.89
C ALA A 372 -13.08 12.22 -0.40
N ALA A 373 -12.16 13.18 -0.44
CA ALA A 373 -11.90 14.00 -1.61
C ALA A 373 -11.26 13.20 -2.77
N ALA A 374 -10.41 12.23 -2.47
CA ALA A 374 -9.72 11.43 -3.48
C ALA A 374 -10.59 10.31 -4.09
N ASN A 375 -11.69 9.93 -3.43
CA ASN A 375 -12.62 8.89 -3.88
C ASN A 375 -13.93 9.44 -4.47
N ASN A 376 -14.11 10.77 -4.55
CA ASN A 376 -15.24 11.45 -5.20
C ASN A 376 -14.84 11.96 -6.60
#